data_c0ee64469d1ec4d508e28b37cf7fdab5
#
_entry.id   c0ee64469d1ec4d508e28b37cf7fdab5
#
_cell.length_a   1.000
_cell.length_b   1.000
_cell.length_c   1.000
_cell.angle_alpha   90.00
_cell.angle_beta   90.00
_cell.angle_gamma   90.00
#
_symmetry.space_group_name_H-M   'P 1'
#
loop_
_entity.id
_entity.type
_entity.pdbx_description
1 polymer ?
#
loop_
_entity_poly.entity_id
_entity_poly.type
_entity_poly.pdbx_seq_one_letter_code
_entity_poly.pdbx_strand_id
1 'polypeptide(L)'
;GEFFASHGFISMIIGPNDEINESHEQRAFGLLDAIQTIKAESWRAESPLNNLIDTTRFIVAGYSMGGGASQIALMIESIHNDHIRGAIALNPTILIEDCDVCTDNEYCICLVPEFLEHEIPTLVIAGQNELDDLSNDYAGLIGQDIYFNTPETTMKILYEIENGGHSSAESPAGFVGDKTLEWLQYLLRGNDSFCDSLLSSPENAFQYLTTLQCDDSFSYDINQDGAVDNGDFVELVIAVVNSIEINFDI
;
A
#
# COMPACT_ATOMS: atom_id res chain seq x y z
N GLY A 1 11.39 -8.60 -3.20
CA GLY A 1 12.28 -8.26 -2.08
C GLY A 1 13.52 -7.51 -2.54
N GLU A 2 14.37 -8.14 -3.34
CA GLU A 2 15.65 -7.54 -3.80
C GLU A 2 15.45 -6.19 -4.52
N PHE A 3 14.43 -6.07 -5.35
CA PHE A 3 14.10 -4.82 -6.03
C PHE A 3 13.90 -3.67 -5.03
N PHE A 4 13.06 -3.84 -4.04
CA PHE A 4 12.82 -2.79 -3.03
C PHE A 4 14.05 -2.54 -2.15
N ALA A 5 14.78 -3.59 -1.79
CA ALA A 5 16.01 -3.48 -1.02
C ALA A 5 17.08 -2.66 -1.76
N SER A 6 17.22 -2.83 -3.08
CA SER A 6 18.14 -2.04 -3.92
C SER A 6 17.80 -0.54 -3.98
N HIS A 7 16.56 -0.18 -3.64
CA HIS A 7 16.09 1.21 -3.55
C HIS A 7 16.05 1.74 -2.10
N GLY A 8 16.69 1.02 -1.16
CA GLY A 8 16.88 1.46 0.21
C GLY A 8 15.67 1.23 1.12
N PHE A 9 14.82 0.24 0.81
CA PHE A 9 13.76 -0.24 1.68
C PHE A 9 14.15 -1.56 2.34
N ILE A 10 13.79 -1.74 3.60
CA ILE A 10 13.90 -3.05 4.25
C ILE A 10 12.71 -3.89 3.80
N SER A 11 12.97 -5.08 3.26
CA SER A 11 11.95 -5.99 2.76
C SER A 11 12.02 -7.33 3.49
N MET A 12 10.90 -7.74 4.05
CA MET A 12 10.71 -9.08 4.60
C MET A 12 9.76 -9.86 3.70
N ILE A 13 10.17 -11.02 3.25
CA ILE A 13 9.36 -11.92 2.44
C ILE A 13 8.93 -13.07 3.33
N ILE A 14 7.63 -13.34 3.36
CA ILE A 14 7.05 -14.49 4.04
C ILE A 14 6.39 -15.40 3.02
N GLY A 15 6.41 -16.71 3.27
CA GLY A 15 5.61 -17.68 2.54
C GLY A 15 4.41 -18.11 3.38
N PRO A 16 3.40 -18.73 2.74
CA PRO A 16 2.32 -19.36 3.47
C PRO A 16 2.85 -20.55 4.30
N ASN A 17 2.19 -20.84 5.41
CA ASN A 17 2.51 -22.04 6.21
C ASN A 17 1.99 -23.32 5.52
N ASP A 18 0.89 -23.20 4.79
CA ASP A 18 0.32 -24.25 3.95
C ASP A 18 -0.11 -23.62 2.61
N GLU A 19 0.58 -23.97 1.52
CA GLU A 19 0.33 -23.39 0.18
C GLU A 19 -1.06 -23.70 -0.36
N ILE A 20 -1.66 -24.81 0.07
CA ILE A 20 -2.91 -25.34 -0.48
C ILE A 20 -4.12 -24.92 0.37
N ASN A 21 -3.99 -25.01 1.71
CA ASN A 21 -5.14 -24.89 2.60
C ASN A 21 -5.19 -23.58 3.38
N GLU A 22 -4.17 -22.75 3.31
CA GLU A 22 -4.14 -21.48 4.05
C GLU A 22 -5.05 -20.46 3.37
N SER A 23 -6.04 -19.95 4.13
CA SER A 23 -6.99 -18.96 3.64
C SER A 23 -6.34 -17.58 3.44
N HIS A 24 -7.06 -16.68 2.78
CA HIS A 24 -6.62 -15.28 2.62
C HIS A 24 -6.46 -14.58 3.97
N GLU A 25 -7.35 -14.85 4.93
CA GLU A 25 -7.31 -14.28 6.28
C GLU A 25 -6.09 -14.76 7.04
N GLN A 26 -5.77 -16.06 6.98
CA GLN A 26 -4.57 -16.62 7.61
C GLN A 26 -3.29 -15.97 7.04
N ARG A 27 -3.24 -15.73 5.72
CA ARG A 27 -2.14 -15.01 5.07
C ARG A 27 -2.10 -13.56 5.52
N ALA A 28 -3.25 -12.91 5.71
CA ALA A 28 -3.34 -11.55 6.24
C ALA A 28 -2.78 -11.46 7.66
N PHE A 29 -3.14 -12.39 8.54
CA PHE A 29 -2.54 -12.50 9.88
C PHE A 29 -1.03 -12.75 9.80
N GLY A 30 -0.58 -13.58 8.85
CA GLY A 30 0.86 -13.79 8.60
C GLY A 30 1.59 -12.49 8.25
N LEU A 31 0.99 -11.61 7.47
CA LEU A 31 1.54 -10.28 7.18
C LEU A 31 1.62 -9.40 8.43
N LEU A 32 0.59 -9.41 9.28
CA LEU A 32 0.57 -8.66 10.53
C LEU A 32 1.61 -9.21 11.53
N ASP A 33 1.76 -10.52 11.63
CA ASP A 33 2.78 -11.19 12.46
C ASP A 33 4.20 -10.85 11.95
N ALA A 34 4.38 -10.73 10.63
CA ALA A 34 5.66 -10.32 10.05
C ALA A 34 6.03 -8.89 10.47
N ILE A 35 5.05 -7.98 10.57
CA ILE A 35 5.29 -6.63 11.10
C ILE A 35 5.76 -6.69 12.55
N GLN A 36 5.14 -7.51 13.39
CA GLN A 36 5.58 -7.66 14.79
C GLN A 36 6.99 -8.26 14.87
N THR A 37 7.29 -9.23 14.00
CA THR A 37 8.62 -9.85 13.90
C THR A 37 9.69 -8.81 13.54
N ILE A 38 9.45 -7.99 12.51
CA ILE A 38 10.43 -6.98 12.08
C ILE A 38 10.58 -5.86 13.12
N LYS A 39 9.50 -5.47 13.82
CA LYS A 39 9.56 -4.56 14.97
C LYS A 39 10.47 -5.13 16.07
N ALA A 40 10.34 -6.42 16.37
CA ALA A 40 11.18 -7.08 17.38
C ALA A 40 12.68 -7.09 16.99
N GLU A 41 12.99 -7.26 15.68
CA GLU A 41 14.35 -7.20 15.17
C GLU A 41 15.00 -5.82 15.40
N SER A 42 14.24 -4.75 15.37
CA SER A 42 14.74 -3.39 15.66
C SER A 42 15.25 -3.24 17.09
N TRP A 43 14.75 -4.05 18.02
CA TRP A 43 15.12 -4.00 19.45
C TRP A 43 16.11 -5.10 19.86
N ARG A 44 16.31 -6.10 19.02
CA ARG A 44 17.22 -7.21 19.32
C ARG A 44 18.67 -6.75 19.18
N ALA A 45 19.43 -6.71 20.26
CA ALA A 45 20.79 -6.16 20.33
C ALA A 45 21.77 -6.79 19.31
N GLU A 46 21.60 -8.09 19.01
CA GLU A 46 22.44 -8.88 18.08
C GLU A 46 21.97 -8.82 16.63
N SER A 47 20.85 -8.10 16.37
CA SER A 47 20.32 -7.99 15.01
C SER A 47 21.14 -6.98 14.20
N PRO A 48 21.46 -7.30 12.94
CA PRO A 48 22.03 -6.32 12.02
C PRO A 48 21.07 -5.15 11.73
N LEU A 49 19.79 -5.28 12.08
CA LEU A 49 18.76 -4.28 11.92
C LEU A 49 18.46 -3.48 13.21
N ASN A 50 19.23 -3.73 14.28
CA ASN A 50 19.03 -3.04 15.55
C ASN A 50 19.10 -1.52 15.40
N ASN A 51 18.03 -0.82 15.80
CA ASN A 51 17.85 0.63 15.67
C ASN A 51 17.96 1.20 14.24
N LEU A 52 17.81 0.36 13.21
CA LEU A 52 17.84 0.81 11.80
C LEU A 52 16.47 0.86 11.16
N ILE A 53 15.44 0.28 11.78
CA ILE A 53 14.08 0.18 11.23
C ILE A 53 13.23 1.31 11.77
N ASP A 54 12.54 2.02 10.88
CA ASP A 54 11.42 2.87 11.26
C ASP A 54 10.21 1.98 11.53
N THR A 55 9.93 1.74 12.80
CA THR A 55 8.85 0.85 13.26
C THR A 55 7.47 1.51 13.25
N THR A 56 7.35 2.70 12.66
CA THR A 56 6.09 3.47 12.60
C THR A 56 5.47 3.53 11.21
N ARG A 57 6.15 2.96 10.19
CA ARG A 57 5.71 3.03 8.79
C ARG A 57 5.99 1.73 8.06
N PHE A 58 4.93 1.02 7.70
CA PHE A 58 4.98 -0.23 6.98
C PHE A 58 4.10 -0.19 5.73
N ILE A 59 4.48 -0.94 4.71
CA ILE A 59 3.65 -1.29 3.57
C ILE A 59 3.53 -2.82 3.57
N VAL A 60 2.31 -3.32 3.39
CA VAL A 60 2.06 -4.73 3.10
C VAL A 60 1.91 -4.92 1.60
N ALA A 61 2.42 -6.02 1.08
CA ALA A 61 2.36 -6.29 -0.36
C ALA A 61 2.19 -7.78 -0.61
N GLY A 62 1.56 -8.12 -1.73
CA GLY A 62 1.43 -9.51 -2.13
C GLY A 62 1.00 -9.69 -3.57
N TYR A 63 1.21 -10.92 -4.07
CA TYR A 63 0.81 -11.34 -5.40
C TYR A 63 -0.29 -12.41 -5.29
N SER A 64 -1.27 -12.39 -6.19
CA SER A 64 -2.38 -13.34 -6.24
C SER A 64 -3.13 -13.40 -4.90
N MET A 65 -3.23 -14.54 -4.25
CA MET A 65 -3.79 -14.69 -2.90
C MET A 65 -3.09 -13.80 -1.87
N GLY A 66 -1.78 -13.58 -2.01
CA GLY A 66 -1.04 -12.64 -1.16
C GLY A 66 -1.46 -11.18 -1.37
N GLY A 67 -1.83 -10.82 -2.61
CA GLY A 67 -2.41 -9.52 -2.94
C GLY A 67 -3.77 -9.32 -2.26
N GLY A 68 -4.64 -10.32 -2.32
CA GLY A 68 -5.90 -10.34 -1.57
C GLY A 68 -5.69 -10.27 -0.07
N ALA A 69 -4.75 -11.06 0.46
CA ALA A 69 -4.40 -11.04 1.87
C ALA A 69 -3.90 -9.67 2.34
N SER A 70 -3.18 -8.93 1.48
CA SER A 70 -2.76 -7.56 1.80
C SER A 70 -3.96 -6.63 2.02
N GLN A 71 -5.03 -6.76 1.24
CA GLN A 71 -6.25 -5.97 1.40
C GLN A 71 -7.01 -6.34 2.69
N ILE A 72 -7.10 -7.63 3.00
CA ILE A 72 -7.70 -8.10 4.25
C ILE A 72 -6.89 -7.62 5.45
N ALA A 73 -5.56 -7.60 5.36
CA ALA A 73 -4.70 -7.06 6.41
C ALA A 73 -5.02 -5.59 6.71
N LEU A 74 -5.36 -4.77 5.69
CA LEU A 74 -5.77 -3.38 5.90
C LEU A 74 -7.09 -3.27 6.66
N MET A 75 -8.05 -4.15 6.40
CA MET A 75 -9.33 -4.19 7.13
C MET A 75 -9.10 -4.52 8.61
N ILE A 76 -8.23 -5.50 8.89
CA ILE A 76 -7.87 -5.89 10.26
C ILE A 76 -7.11 -4.75 10.96
N GLU A 77 -6.19 -4.12 10.26
CA GLU A 77 -5.35 -3.02 10.75
C GLU A 77 -6.17 -1.79 11.15
N SER A 78 -7.24 -1.49 10.42
CA SER A 78 -8.15 -0.39 10.76
C SER A 78 -8.68 -0.52 12.20
N ILE A 79 -8.64 -1.75 12.76
CA ILE A 79 -9.06 -2.07 14.13
C ILE A 79 -7.87 -2.04 15.12
N HIS A 80 -6.66 -2.43 14.68
CA HIS A 80 -5.51 -2.71 15.55
C HIS A 80 -4.38 -1.66 15.54
N ASN A 81 -4.31 -0.80 14.52
CA ASN A 81 -3.37 0.34 14.40
C ASN A 81 -1.87 -0.06 14.45
N ASP A 82 -1.43 -0.93 13.55
CA ASP A 82 -0.05 -1.44 13.47
C ASP A 82 0.92 -0.58 12.62
N HIS A 83 0.53 0.64 12.29
CA HIS A 83 1.33 1.58 11.50
C HIS A 83 1.50 1.20 10.01
N ILE A 84 0.54 0.48 9.44
CA ILE A 84 0.48 0.26 7.99
C ILE A 84 0.08 1.57 7.31
N ARG A 85 0.92 2.03 6.40
CA ARG A 85 0.71 3.27 5.63
C ARG A 85 0.11 3.03 4.27
N GLY A 86 0.08 1.79 3.81
CA GLY A 86 -0.53 1.41 2.56
C GLY A 86 -0.31 -0.04 2.20
N ALA A 87 -0.91 -0.45 1.08
CA ALA A 87 -0.71 -1.75 0.48
C ALA A 87 -0.34 -1.67 -0.99
N ILE A 88 0.28 -2.75 -1.49
CA ILE A 88 0.50 -3.02 -2.90
C ILE A 88 -0.06 -4.42 -3.20
N ALA A 89 -1.11 -4.49 -3.99
CA ALA A 89 -1.76 -5.72 -4.40
C ALA A 89 -1.46 -5.99 -5.88
N LEU A 90 -0.73 -7.07 -6.16
CA LEU A 90 -0.27 -7.46 -7.49
C LEU A 90 -1.10 -8.63 -7.98
N ASN A 91 -1.84 -8.45 -9.08
CA ASN A 91 -2.81 -9.42 -9.60
C ASN A 91 -3.62 -10.07 -8.46
N PRO A 92 -4.23 -9.28 -7.57
CA PRO A 92 -4.82 -9.81 -6.35
C PRO A 92 -6.06 -10.65 -6.63
N THR A 93 -6.23 -11.69 -5.82
CA THR A 93 -7.44 -12.51 -5.80
C THR A 93 -7.96 -12.63 -4.38
N ILE A 94 -9.27 -12.51 -4.17
CA ILE A 94 -9.94 -12.78 -2.91
C ILE A 94 -11.07 -13.76 -3.19
N LEU A 95 -11.02 -14.95 -2.60
CA LEU A 95 -12.15 -15.84 -2.59
C LEU A 95 -13.18 -15.33 -1.59
N ILE A 96 -14.45 -15.34 -2.00
CA ILE A 96 -15.56 -15.01 -1.12
C ILE A 96 -15.89 -16.26 -0.33
N GLU A 97 -15.57 -16.27 0.94
CA GLU A 97 -15.91 -17.36 1.84
C GLU A 97 -17.42 -17.40 2.07
N ASP A 98 -17.98 -18.63 2.15
CA ASP A 98 -19.35 -18.79 2.59
C ASP A 98 -19.42 -18.52 4.10
N CYS A 99 -20.12 -17.45 4.48
CA CYS A 99 -20.23 -17.03 5.87
C CYS A 99 -20.81 -18.11 6.80
N ASP A 100 -21.60 -19.02 6.29
CA ASP A 100 -22.15 -20.15 7.05
C ASP A 100 -21.06 -21.13 7.49
N VAL A 101 -19.94 -21.19 6.76
CA VAL A 101 -18.78 -22.05 7.08
C VAL A 101 -17.86 -21.39 8.11
N CYS A 102 -17.93 -20.08 8.26
CA CYS A 102 -17.08 -19.30 9.15
C CYS A 102 -17.46 -19.33 10.65
N THR A 103 -18.63 -19.86 11.00
CA THR A 103 -19.23 -19.71 12.33
C THR A 103 -18.42 -20.28 13.50
N ASP A 104 -17.50 -21.19 13.24
CA ASP A 104 -16.72 -21.90 14.28
C ASP A 104 -15.21 -21.64 14.20
N ASN A 105 -14.76 -20.73 13.32
CA ASN A 105 -13.33 -20.45 13.13
C ASN A 105 -13.01 -18.99 13.49
N GLU A 106 -12.25 -18.77 14.57
CA GLU A 106 -11.86 -17.43 15.01
C GLU A 106 -11.02 -16.64 14.01
N TYR A 107 -10.48 -17.31 12.98
CA TYR A 107 -9.69 -16.71 11.91
C TYR A 107 -10.48 -16.50 10.61
N CYS A 108 -11.77 -16.80 10.62
CA CYS A 108 -12.63 -16.63 9.45
C CYS A 108 -13.27 -15.24 9.48
N ILE A 109 -12.87 -14.39 8.58
CA ILE A 109 -13.53 -13.12 8.33
C ILE A 109 -14.52 -13.35 7.21
N CYS A 110 -15.80 -13.22 7.51
CA CYS A 110 -16.83 -13.24 6.49
C CYS A 110 -16.73 -11.96 5.67
N LEU A 111 -16.06 -12.05 4.53
CA LEU A 111 -15.99 -10.96 3.57
C LEU A 111 -17.32 -10.87 2.83
N VAL A 112 -18.09 -9.83 3.13
CA VAL A 112 -19.16 -9.38 2.27
C VAL A 112 -18.49 -8.57 1.15
N PRO A 113 -18.62 -8.95 -0.14
CA PRO A 113 -17.86 -8.35 -1.25
C PRO A 113 -18.03 -6.83 -1.38
N GLU A 114 -19.07 -6.29 -0.76
CA GLU A 114 -19.43 -4.88 -0.76
C GLU A 114 -18.63 -4.07 0.27
N PHE A 115 -17.77 -4.71 1.06
CA PHE A 115 -17.10 -4.06 2.20
C PHE A 115 -15.63 -4.44 2.32
N LEU A 116 -14.80 -3.93 1.41
CA LEU A 116 -13.38 -3.79 1.68
C LEU A 116 -13.15 -2.48 2.46
N GLU A 117 -13.82 -2.37 3.62
CA GLU A 117 -13.84 -1.13 4.41
C GLU A 117 -12.51 -0.90 5.12
N HIS A 118 -11.70 -0.05 4.57
CA HIS A 118 -10.51 0.52 5.22
C HIS A 118 -10.22 1.91 4.64
N GLU A 119 -9.55 2.75 5.40
CA GLU A 119 -9.08 4.08 4.98
C GLU A 119 -7.59 4.10 4.60
N ILE A 120 -6.92 2.94 4.65
CA ILE A 120 -5.48 2.82 4.41
C ILE A 120 -5.22 2.81 2.89
N PRO A 121 -4.28 3.64 2.39
CA PRO A 121 -3.98 3.75 0.97
C PRO A 121 -3.65 2.42 0.29
N THR A 122 -4.16 2.17 -0.92
CA THR A 122 -3.89 0.93 -1.66
C THR A 122 -3.56 1.17 -3.14
N LEU A 123 -2.52 0.49 -3.63
CA LEU A 123 -2.18 0.37 -5.04
C LEU A 123 -2.53 -1.03 -5.51
N VAL A 124 -3.44 -1.13 -6.46
CA VAL A 124 -3.83 -2.38 -7.12
C VAL A 124 -3.26 -2.38 -8.53
N ILE A 125 -2.44 -3.37 -8.86
CA ILE A 125 -1.93 -3.61 -10.22
C ILE A 125 -2.45 -4.95 -10.69
N ALA A 126 -3.14 -4.98 -11.82
CA ALA A 126 -3.88 -6.12 -12.32
C ALA A 126 -3.70 -6.29 -13.83
N GLY A 127 -4.01 -7.45 -14.36
CA GLY A 127 -4.06 -7.68 -15.81
C GLY A 127 -5.49 -7.49 -16.32
N GLN A 128 -5.62 -6.93 -17.52
CA GLN A 128 -6.91 -6.78 -18.21
C GLN A 128 -7.64 -8.12 -18.40
N ASN A 129 -6.90 -9.19 -18.62
CA ASN A 129 -7.41 -10.52 -19.00
C ASN A 129 -7.15 -11.57 -17.91
N GLU A 130 -7.15 -11.18 -16.63
CA GLU A 130 -6.84 -12.10 -15.52
C GLU A 130 -7.75 -13.33 -15.48
N LEU A 131 -9.03 -13.17 -15.83
CA LEU A 131 -9.99 -14.26 -15.83
C LEU A 131 -9.67 -15.34 -16.89
N ASP A 132 -8.91 -15.03 -17.95
CA ASP A 132 -8.50 -16.01 -18.96
C ASP A 132 -7.50 -17.03 -18.38
N ASP A 133 -6.72 -16.62 -17.37
CA ASP A 133 -5.73 -17.47 -16.68
C ASP A 133 -6.32 -18.16 -15.44
N LEU A 134 -7.37 -17.59 -14.87
CA LEU A 134 -8.13 -18.19 -13.78
C LEU A 134 -9.23 -19.12 -14.35
N SER A 135 -9.79 -19.98 -13.53
CA SER A 135 -10.90 -20.81 -14.00
C SER A 135 -12.10 -19.93 -14.37
N ASN A 136 -12.86 -20.32 -15.42
CA ASN A 136 -14.09 -19.63 -15.82
C ASN A 136 -15.17 -19.58 -14.72
N ASP A 137 -15.03 -20.41 -13.68
CA ASP A 137 -15.91 -20.50 -12.53
C ASP A 137 -15.32 -19.78 -11.30
N TYR A 138 -14.29 -18.92 -11.50
CA TYR A 138 -13.72 -18.15 -10.38
C TYR A 138 -14.79 -17.22 -9.79
N ALA A 139 -15.14 -17.46 -8.54
CA ALA A 139 -16.22 -16.78 -7.82
C ALA A 139 -15.68 -15.80 -6.77
N GLY A 140 -14.50 -15.22 -7.00
CA GLY A 140 -13.87 -14.27 -6.09
C GLY A 140 -13.73 -12.89 -6.70
N LEU A 141 -13.17 -11.97 -5.94
CA LEU A 141 -12.78 -10.64 -6.39
C LEU A 141 -11.39 -10.71 -7.04
N ILE A 142 -11.22 -10.01 -8.14
CA ILE A 142 -9.93 -9.74 -8.79
C ILE A 142 -9.61 -8.24 -8.71
N GLY A 143 -8.49 -7.82 -9.27
CA GLY A 143 -7.97 -6.47 -9.11
C GLY A 143 -8.99 -5.35 -9.31
N GLN A 144 -9.77 -5.40 -10.40
CA GLN A 144 -10.80 -4.39 -10.69
C GLN A 144 -11.92 -4.38 -9.64
N ASP A 145 -12.41 -5.57 -9.24
CA ASP A 145 -13.45 -5.70 -8.22
C ASP A 145 -12.96 -5.16 -6.87
N ILE A 146 -11.71 -5.47 -6.51
CA ILE A 146 -11.08 -4.98 -5.28
C ILE A 146 -11.04 -3.46 -5.27
N TYR A 147 -10.64 -2.83 -6.38
CA TYR A 147 -10.63 -1.38 -6.48
C TYR A 147 -12.03 -0.78 -6.29
N PHE A 148 -13.05 -1.32 -6.96
CA PHE A 148 -14.42 -0.78 -6.87
C PHE A 148 -15.09 -1.05 -5.52
N ASN A 149 -14.72 -2.15 -4.85
CA ASN A 149 -15.26 -2.48 -3.53
C ASN A 149 -14.50 -1.79 -2.37
N THR A 150 -13.35 -1.18 -2.64
CA THR A 150 -12.69 -0.29 -1.69
C THR A 150 -13.39 1.07 -1.67
N PRO A 151 -13.64 1.70 -0.50
CA PRO A 151 -14.36 2.96 -0.41
C PRO A 151 -13.76 4.09 -1.26
N GLU A 152 -14.61 4.95 -1.82
CA GLU A 152 -14.16 6.13 -2.59
C GLU A 152 -13.41 7.16 -1.73
N THR A 153 -13.58 7.12 -0.42
CA THR A 153 -12.85 7.95 0.55
C THR A 153 -11.43 7.47 0.79
N THR A 154 -11.13 6.23 0.42
CA THR A 154 -9.79 5.66 0.52
C THR A 154 -8.93 6.13 -0.65
N MET A 155 -7.70 6.56 -0.36
CA MET A 155 -6.70 6.80 -1.40
C MET A 155 -6.37 5.48 -2.09
N LYS A 156 -6.77 5.34 -3.35
CA LYS A 156 -6.59 4.10 -4.11
C LYS A 156 -6.19 4.36 -5.55
N ILE A 157 -5.40 3.45 -6.10
CA ILE A 157 -5.00 3.44 -7.50
C ILE A 157 -5.29 2.05 -8.07
N LEU A 158 -5.94 1.98 -9.23
CA LEU A 158 -5.98 0.81 -10.10
C LEU A 158 -5.09 1.08 -11.32
N TYR A 159 -4.11 0.22 -11.53
CA TYR A 159 -3.36 0.13 -12.76
C TYR A 159 -3.63 -1.23 -13.42
N GLU A 160 -4.45 -1.23 -14.45
CA GLU A 160 -4.82 -2.42 -15.22
C GLU A 160 -3.96 -2.48 -16.49
N ILE A 161 -3.14 -3.54 -16.59
CA ILE A 161 -2.16 -3.71 -17.68
C ILE A 161 -2.87 -4.20 -18.93
N GLU A 162 -2.69 -3.50 -20.05
CA GLU A 162 -3.29 -3.86 -21.34
C GLU A 162 -2.84 -5.25 -21.80
N ASN A 163 -3.80 -6.09 -22.18
CA ASN A 163 -3.61 -7.49 -22.55
C ASN A 163 -2.89 -8.35 -21.48
N GLY A 164 -2.75 -7.85 -20.24
CA GLY A 164 -2.13 -8.58 -19.15
C GLY A 164 -3.03 -9.69 -18.62
N GLY A 165 -2.44 -10.86 -18.32
CA GLY A 165 -3.08 -11.95 -17.60
C GLY A 165 -2.72 -11.94 -16.13
N HIS A 166 -2.99 -13.03 -15.42
CA HIS A 166 -2.79 -13.14 -13.97
C HIS A 166 -1.32 -13.03 -13.53
N SER A 167 -0.34 -13.22 -14.41
CA SER A 167 1.09 -13.04 -14.10
C SER A 167 1.69 -11.70 -14.51
N SER A 168 0.88 -10.76 -15.02
CA SER A 168 1.36 -9.51 -15.61
C SER A 168 2.04 -8.57 -14.60
N ALA A 169 1.73 -8.67 -13.31
CA ALA A 169 2.34 -7.90 -12.23
C ALA A 169 3.26 -8.72 -11.32
N GLU A 170 3.61 -9.96 -11.69
CA GLU A 170 4.48 -10.83 -10.88
C GLU A 170 5.92 -10.29 -10.75
N SER A 171 6.38 -9.58 -11.76
CA SER A 171 7.74 -9.04 -11.82
C SER A 171 7.77 -7.52 -11.63
N PRO A 172 8.71 -6.98 -10.85
CA PRO A 172 8.89 -5.53 -10.68
C PRO A 172 9.60 -4.89 -11.89
N ALA A 173 9.39 -5.42 -13.10
CA ALA A 173 10.00 -4.88 -14.32
C ALA A 173 9.14 -3.76 -14.93
N GLY A 174 9.80 -2.76 -15.53
CA GLY A 174 9.13 -1.66 -16.22
C GLY A 174 8.13 -0.91 -15.34
N PHE A 175 6.98 -0.56 -15.90
CA PHE A 175 6.00 0.28 -15.22
C PHE A 175 5.45 -0.29 -13.90
N VAL A 176 5.42 -1.62 -13.73
CA VAL A 176 5.04 -2.24 -12.45
C VAL A 176 6.02 -1.85 -11.35
N GLY A 177 7.33 -1.99 -11.63
CA GLY A 177 8.40 -1.57 -10.72
C GLY A 177 8.38 -0.07 -10.45
N ASP A 178 8.22 0.73 -11.50
CA ASP A 178 8.20 2.19 -11.40
C ASP A 178 7.04 2.65 -10.51
N LYS A 179 5.80 2.20 -10.75
CA LYS A 179 4.62 2.58 -9.96
C LYS A 179 4.67 2.10 -8.52
N THR A 180 5.18 0.89 -8.29
CA THR A 180 5.36 0.40 -6.91
C THR A 180 6.42 1.20 -6.16
N LEU A 181 7.52 1.60 -6.83
CA LEU A 181 8.55 2.42 -6.22
C LEU A 181 8.05 3.85 -5.92
N GLU A 182 7.35 4.49 -6.87
CA GLU A 182 6.72 5.79 -6.69
C GLU A 182 5.77 5.78 -5.48
N TRP A 183 4.95 4.72 -5.34
CA TRP A 183 4.04 4.52 -4.22
C TRP A 183 4.77 4.43 -2.87
N LEU A 184 5.87 3.66 -2.82
CA LEU A 184 6.70 3.55 -1.62
C LEU A 184 7.40 4.88 -1.27
N GLN A 185 7.90 5.61 -2.26
CA GLN A 185 8.53 6.92 -2.04
C GLN A 185 7.51 7.92 -1.49
N TYR A 186 6.31 7.94 -2.06
CA TYR A 186 5.24 8.83 -1.64
C TYR A 186 4.79 8.52 -0.20
N LEU A 187 4.41 7.25 0.09
CA LEU A 187 3.81 6.89 1.39
C LEU A 187 4.82 6.73 2.52
N LEU A 188 5.96 6.10 2.27
CA LEU A 188 6.93 5.80 3.33
C LEU A 188 7.93 6.93 3.57
N ARG A 189 8.29 7.67 2.53
CA ARG A 189 9.26 8.77 2.65
C ARG A 189 8.62 10.14 2.67
N GLY A 190 7.31 10.24 2.41
CA GLY A 190 6.60 11.51 2.35
C GLY A 190 7.14 12.40 1.22
N ASN A 191 7.54 11.79 0.10
CA ASN A 191 8.07 12.53 -1.03
C ASN A 191 6.95 12.92 -1.99
N ASP A 192 6.36 14.09 -1.76
CA ASP A 192 5.22 14.60 -2.52
C ASP A 192 5.53 14.83 -4.00
N SER A 193 6.82 14.93 -4.38
CA SER A 193 7.20 15.06 -5.80
C SER A 193 6.79 13.86 -6.67
N PHE A 194 6.46 12.71 -6.05
CA PHE A 194 5.92 11.54 -6.77
C PHE A 194 4.40 11.59 -6.97
N CYS A 195 3.70 12.54 -6.39
CA CYS A 195 2.25 12.62 -6.52
C CYS A 195 1.81 12.77 -7.99
N ASP A 196 2.40 13.70 -8.73
CA ASP A 196 2.08 13.91 -10.15
C ASP A 196 2.37 12.68 -11.01
N SER A 197 3.47 11.97 -10.73
CA SER A 197 3.80 10.75 -11.46
C SER A 197 2.82 9.62 -11.13
N LEU A 198 2.34 9.54 -9.88
CA LEU A 198 1.29 8.61 -9.48
C LEU A 198 -0.07 8.92 -10.10
N LEU A 199 -0.35 10.18 -10.46
CA LEU A 199 -1.54 10.55 -11.24
C LEU A 199 -1.41 10.19 -12.72
N SER A 200 -0.19 10.02 -13.23
CA SER A 200 0.07 9.76 -14.63
C SER A 200 -0.12 8.29 -14.98
N SER A 201 -0.99 8.00 -15.95
CA SER A 201 -1.21 6.66 -16.47
C SER A 201 0.04 6.12 -17.16
N PRO A 202 0.49 4.87 -16.86
CA PRO A 202 1.50 4.19 -17.66
C PRO A 202 1.06 3.99 -19.12
N GLU A 203 2.02 3.99 -20.07
CA GLU A 203 1.70 3.85 -21.51
C GLU A 203 1.04 2.49 -21.86
N ASN A 204 1.31 1.45 -21.08
CA ASN A 204 0.74 0.12 -21.24
C ASN A 204 -0.50 -0.13 -20.36
N ALA A 205 -1.12 0.91 -19.82
CA ALA A 205 -2.35 0.76 -19.06
C ALA A 205 -3.55 0.66 -20.00
N PHE A 206 -4.34 -0.41 -19.84
CA PHE A 206 -5.69 -0.49 -20.38
C PHE A 206 -6.62 0.48 -19.64
N GLN A 207 -6.53 0.47 -18.31
CA GLN A 207 -7.24 1.38 -17.44
C GLN A 207 -6.32 1.86 -16.31
N TYR A 208 -6.47 3.12 -15.93
CA TYR A 208 -5.79 3.72 -14.79
C TYR A 208 -6.77 4.63 -14.05
N LEU A 209 -7.15 4.23 -12.85
CA LEU A 209 -8.12 4.94 -12.02
C LEU A 209 -7.46 5.31 -10.70
N THR A 210 -7.81 6.47 -10.17
CA THR A 210 -7.29 6.89 -8.87
C THR A 210 -8.24 7.85 -8.16
N THR A 211 -8.25 7.77 -6.83
CA THR A 211 -8.83 8.77 -5.93
C THR A 211 -7.76 9.67 -5.32
N LEU A 212 -6.47 9.43 -5.63
CA LEU A 212 -5.36 10.27 -5.18
C LEU A 212 -5.57 11.70 -5.67
N GLN A 213 -5.39 12.64 -4.78
CA GLN A 213 -5.35 14.07 -5.09
C GLN A 213 -4.02 14.62 -4.61
N CYS A 214 -3.30 15.29 -5.48
CA CYS A 214 -2.11 16.03 -5.10
C CYS A 214 -2.58 17.37 -4.54
N ASP A 215 -2.17 17.69 -3.32
CA ASP A 215 -2.42 19.00 -2.78
C ASP A 215 -1.57 20.02 -3.54
N ASP A 216 -2.17 20.72 -4.49
CA ASP A 216 -1.59 21.92 -5.11
C ASP A 216 -1.38 23.06 -4.09
N SER A 217 -1.80 22.83 -2.84
CA SER A 217 -1.81 23.85 -1.79
C SER A 217 -0.45 24.06 -1.10
N PHE A 218 0.55 23.24 -1.33
CA PHE A 218 1.92 23.64 -1.09
C PHE A 218 2.48 24.35 -2.34
N SER A 219 1.88 25.47 -2.66
CA SER A 219 2.60 26.52 -3.35
C SER A 219 3.76 26.89 -2.42
N TYR A 220 4.98 26.51 -2.79
CA TYR A 220 6.19 27.01 -2.12
C TYR A 220 6.34 28.52 -2.28
N ASP A 221 5.43 29.17 -3.00
CA ASP A 221 5.22 30.61 -3.08
C ASP A 221 4.49 31.08 -1.81
N ILE A 222 5.24 31.08 -0.72
CA ILE A 222 4.74 31.40 0.63
C ILE A 222 4.39 32.88 0.74
N ASN A 223 5.13 33.73 0.06
CA ASN A 223 4.91 35.17 0.03
C ASN A 223 3.87 35.61 -1.02
N GLN A 224 3.36 34.68 -1.86
CA GLN A 224 2.33 34.87 -2.88
C GLN A 224 2.68 35.92 -3.95
N ASP A 225 3.97 36.03 -4.31
CA ASP A 225 4.43 36.94 -5.36
C ASP A 225 4.41 36.33 -6.77
N GLY A 226 4.06 35.04 -6.90
CA GLY A 226 3.94 34.28 -8.13
C GLY A 226 5.23 33.59 -8.58
N ALA A 227 6.27 33.60 -7.75
CA ALA A 227 7.54 32.91 -7.98
C ALA A 227 7.88 32.03 -6.77
N VAL A 228 8.54 30.91 -7.00
CA VAL A 228 9.11 30.07 -5.90
C VAL A 228 10.61 30.34 -5.86
N ASP A 229 11.05 31.11 -4.89
CA ASP A 229 12.44 31.52 -4.77
C ASP A 229 12.92 31.68 -3.32
N ASN A 230 14.06 32.38 -3.12
CA ASN A 230 14.63 32.62 -1.80
C ASN A 230 13.75 33.48 -0.88
N GLY A 231 12.80 34.23 -1.43
CA GLY A 231 11.84 35.02 -0.66
C GLY A 231 10.93 34.13 0.17
N ASP A 232 10.44 33.03 -0.43
CA ASP A 232 9.57 32.04 0.24
C ASP A 232 10.30 31.33 1.39
N PHE A 233 11.56 30.99 1.17
CA PHE A 233 12.38 30.38 2.20
C PHE A 233 12.55 31.30 3.43
N VAL A 234 12.72 32.59 3.22
CA VAL A 234 12.83 33.57 4.30
C VAL A 234 11.52 33.67 5.08
N GLU A 235 10.37 33.71 4.38
CA GLU A 235 9.06 33.75 5.05
C GLU A 235 8.77 32.47 5.84
N LEU A 236 9.14 31.31 5.32
CA LEU A 236 9.03 30.04 6.03
C LEU A 236 9.85 30.04 7.32
N VAL A 237 11.10 30.52 7.27
CA VAL A 237 11.98 30.61 8.44
C VAL A 237 11.40 31.57 9.48
N ILE A 238 10.85 32.70 9.05
CA ILE A 238 10.20 33.67 9.95
C ILE A 238 8.96 33.06 10.60
N ALA A 239 8.13 32.34 9.85
CA ALA A 239 6.94 31.65 10.38
C ALA A 239 7.31 30.61 11.44
N VAL A 240 8.34 29.79 11.19
CA VAL A 240 8.84 28.79 12.14
C VAL A 240 9.42 29.46 13.41
N VAL A 241 10.19 30.50 13.28
CA VAL A 241 10.76 31.21 14.41
C VAL A 241 9.68 31.87 15.26
N ASN A 242 8.67 32.46 14.65
CA ASN A 242 7.56 33.10 15.37
C ASN A 242 6.60 32.11 16.04
N SER A 243 6.55 30.85 15.58
CA SER A 243 5.76 29.79 16.21
C SER A 243 6.42 29.16 17.44
N ILE A 244 7.72 29.40 17.64
CA ILE A 244 8.45 28.97 18.84
C ILE A 244 8.29 30.08 19.90
N GLU A 245 7.26 29.97 20.74
CA GLU A 245 7.23 30.76 21.99
C GLU A 245 8.37 30.25 22.89
N ILE A 246 9.45 31.00 22.93
CA ILE A 246 10.54 30.76 23.89
C ILE A 246 10.06 31.34 25.23
N ASN A 247 9.44 30.50 26.05
CA ASN A 247 9.21 30.81 27.44
C ASN A 247 10.56 30.74 28.18
N PHE A 248 11.20 31.87 28.34
CA PHE A 248 12.26 32.02 29.33
C PHE A 248 11.60 32.32 30.68
N ASP A 249 11.32 31.29 31.48
CA ASP A 249 11.14 31.49 32.93
C ASP A 249 12.51 31.82 33.55
N ILE A 250 12.63 33.07 34.02
CA ILE A 250 13.76 33.58 34.82
C ILE A 250 13.43 33.38 36.30
#